data_e4b7f8b72b4493812f2a94a0ffc52445
#
_entry.id   e4b7f8b72b4493812f2a94a0ffc52445
#
_cell.length_a   1.000
_cell.length_b   1.000
_cell.length_c   1.000
_cell.angle_alpha   90.00
_cell.angle_beta   90.00
_cell.angle_gamma   90.00
#
_symmetry.space_group_name_H-M   'P 1'
#
loop_
_entity.id
_entity.type
_entity.pdbx_description
1 polymer ?
#
loop_
_entity_poly.entity_id
_entity_poly.type
_entity_poly.pdbx_seq_one_letter_code
_entity_poly.pdbx_strand_id
1 'polypeptide(L)'
;MRKILLATAATACLALTACGPGGGGSTGKPSASQPTGGPPSASTPAPGGTPGGDSTTPSPDPGSGQAALPLGEPSRTVGTKLVGILEITPTTVVYTKEGNGTTSRFGTFAVITTKDASLTANAADEEPASANGTKGGWRWVAANGQSVPEGNGAAYKVLVTGYHGVGKIEPGTSQLRSEVFDLTPEQARAGGTLVYTDATRSENRWRIPAVDSGPQAADVKKRLAS
;
A
#
# COMPACT_ATOMS: atom_id res chain seq x y z
N MET A 1 31.19 6.68 -39.46
CA MET A 1 31.41 5.21 -39.35
C MET A 1 32.24 4.95 -38.09
N ARG A 2 31.60 4.54 -37.01
CA ARG A 2 32.30 4.10 -35.78
C ARG A 2 31.79 2.72 -35.41
N LYS A 3 32.70 1.76 -35.39
CA LYS A 3 32.47 0.35 -35.13
C LYS A 3 32.28 0.14 -33.63
N ILE A 4 31.18 -0.49 -33.25
CA ILE A 4 30.87 -0.89 -31.88
C ILE A 4 31.32 -2.34 -31.72
N LEU A 5 32.25 -2.58 -30.78
CA LEU A 5 32.71 -3.89 -30.36
C LEU A 5 31.70 -4.47 -29.34
N LEU A 6 31.16 -5.64 -29.67
CA LEU A 6 30.42 -6.48 -28.73
C LEU A 6 31.41 -7.26 -27.85
N ALA A 7 31.27 -7.14 -26.55
CA ALA A 7 31.89 -8.00 -25.57
C ALA A 7 30.83 -8.93 -24.98
N THR A 8 30.96 -10.21 -25.27
CA THR A 8 30.19 -11.31 -24.68
C THR A 8 30.87 -11.75 -23.38
N ALA A 9 30.19 -11.67 -22.26
CA ALA A 9 30.64 -12.26 -21.00
C ALA A 9 29.78 -13.49 -20.69
N ALA A 10 30.42 -14.65 -20.64
CA ALA A 10 29.85 -15.91 -20.21
C ALA A 10 29.87 -16.01 -18.68
N THR A 11 28.74 -16.34 -18.07
CA THR A 11 28.65 -16.56 -16.61
C THR A 11 28.36 -18.02 -16.35
N ALA A 12 29.23 -18.65 -15.57
CA ALA A 12 29.18 -20.06 -15.18
C ALA A 12 28.17 -20.29 -14.04
N CYS A 13 27.42 -21.38 -14.17
CA CYS A 13 26.55 -21.93 -13.14
C CYS A 13 27.37 -22.70 -12.09
N LEU A 14 27.12 -22.41 -10.81
CA LEU A 14 27.52 -23.27 -9.69
C LEU A 14 26.27 -23.76 -8.97
N ALA A 15 26.02 -25.05 -9.13
CA ALA A 15 25.04 -25.80 -8.38
C ALA A 15 25.67 -26.28 -7.06
N LEU A 16 25.03 -26.02 -5.94
CA LEU A 16 25.33 -26.63 -4.65
C LEU A 16 24.10 -27.33 -4.12
N THR A 17 24.11 -28.64 -4.27
CA THR A 17 23.24 -29.61 -3.59
C THR A 17 23.80 -29.88 -2.20
N ALA A 18 22.99 -29.73 -1.17
CA ALA A 18 23.26 -30.35 0.13
C ALA A 18 21.99 -30.99 0.66
N CYS A 19 21.95 -32.33 0.56
CA CYS A 19 21.06 -33.20 1.31
C CYS A 19 21.62 -33.39 2.72
N GLY A 20 20.76 -33.42 3.72
CA GLY A 20 21.06 -33.93 5.05
C GLY A 20 19.79 -34.42 5.74
N PRO A 21 19.66 -35.72 6.07
CA PRO A 21 18.52 -36.25 6.80
C PRO A 21 18.88 -36.53 8.27
N GLY A 22 17.87 -36.51 9.11
CA GLY A 22 17.92 -36.99 10.50
C GLY A 22 16.91 -36.25 11.34
N GLY A 23 15.88 -36.80 11.97
CA GLY A 23 15.76 -38.05 12.62
C GLY A 23 15.34 -37.80 14.09
N GLY A 24 14.23 -38.47 14.56
CA GLY A 24 13.88 -38.61 15.98
C GLY A 24 12.80 -37.62 16.48
N GLY A 25 11.58 -37.95 16.72
CA GLY A 25 10.93 -38.94 17.53
C GLY A 25 10.89 -38.54 19.01
N SER A 26 9.73 -38.07 19.51
CA SER A 26 9.31 -38.44 20.87
C SER A 26 7.84 -38.10 21.12
N THR A 27 7.12 -39.13 21.40
CA THR A 27 5.78 -39.26 21.96
C THR A 27 5.69 -38.73 23.36
N GLY A 28 4.56 -38.07 23.70
CA GLY A 28 4.26 -37.72 25.07
C GLY A 28 2.87 -37.10 25.24
N LYS A 29 1.86 -37.95 25.36
CA LYS A 29 0.60 -37.68 26.07
C LYS A 29 0.73 -38.43 27.40
N PRO A 30 0.19 -38.01 28.58
CA PRO A 30 -1.23 -37.89 28.78
C PRO A 30 -1.69 -36.87 29.84
N SER A 31 -2.96 -36.87 29.97
CA SER A 31 -3.78 -36.91 31.19
C SER A 31 -4.55 -35.69 31.64
N ALA A 32 -5.79 -35.94 31.68
CA ALA A 32 -6.92 -35.20 32.18
C ALA A 32 -6.81 -34.84 33.67
N SER A 33 -7.47 -33.74 34.03
CA SER A 33 -8.18 -33.66 35.33
C SER A 33 -9.20 -32.51 35.23
N GLN A 34 -10.45 -32.91 35.34
CA GLN A 34 -11.61 -32.09 35.69
C GLN A 34 -11.84 -32.23 37.19
N PRO A 35 -12.30 -31.24 37.90
CA PRO A 35 -13.46 -31.42 38.78
C PRO A 35 -14.53 -30.33 38.64
N THR A 36 -15.69 -30.77 38.40
CA THR A 36 -16.99 -30.70 39.09
C THR A 36 -17.22 -29.59 40.13
N GLY A 37 -18.35 -28.86 39.91
CA GLY A 37 -19.33 -28.68 40.94
C GLY A 37 -19.55 -27.30 41.52
N GLY A 38 -20.77 -26.82 41.38
CA GLY A 38 -21.38 -25.82 42.26
C GLY A 38 -22.59 -25.12 41.62
N PRO A 39 -23.79 -25.29 42.18
CA PRO A 39 -25.04 -24.82 41.59
C PRO A 39 -25.44 -23.40 42.03
N PRO A 40 -26.64 -22.95 41.66
CA PRO A 40 -26.95 -21.58 41.31
C PRO A 40 -27.46 -20.73 42.47
N SER A 41 -27.30 -19.43 42.35
CA SER A 41 -28.07 -18.47 43.16
C SER A 41 -28.93 -17.60 42.26
N ALA A 42 -30.19 -17.78 42.44
CA ALA A 42 -31.26 -16.92 41.95
C ALA A 42 -31.22 -15.57 42.67
N SER A 43 -31.41 -14.50 41.95
CA SER A 43 -31.84 -13.23 42.53
C SER A 43 -32.73 -12.49 41.52
N THR A 44 -33.87 -12.19 42.00
CA THR A 44 -35.11 -11.58 41.64
C THR A 44 -35.03 -10.26 40.85
N PRO A 45 -36.03 -9.90 40.02
CA PRO A 45 -36.05 -8.72 39.18
C PRO A 45 -36.54 -7.46 39.91
N ALA A 46 -36.00 -6.33 39.54
CA ALA A 46 -36.57 -5.01 39.85
C ALA A 46 -36.98 -4.29 38.57
N PRO A 47 -38.12 -3.62 38.54
CA PRO A 47 -38.67 -3.01 37.35
C PRO A 47 -38.32 -1.52 37.23
N GLY A 48 -38.30 -1.06 35.99
CA GLY A 48 -38.55 0.35 35.68
C GLY A 48 -37.39 1.12 35.06
N GLY A 49 -37.59 1.64 33.88
CA GLY A 49 -36.83 2.77 33.39
C GLY A 49 -36.63 2.87 31.89
N THR A 50 -37.58 3.50 31.21
CA THR A 50 -37.47 4.44 30.09
C THR A 50 -36.82 3.98 28.77
N PRO A 51 -37.47 4.19 27.64
CA PRO A 51 -36.93 3.93 26.30
C PRO A 51 -35.93 5.03 25.93
N GLY A 52 -34.69 4.73 26.01
CA GLY A 52 -33.56 5.57 25.51
C GLY A 52 -33.14 5.11 24.13
N GLY A 53 -33.09 6.06 23.22
CA GLY A 53 -32.87 5.93 21.80
C GLY A 53 -31.88 4.90 21.33
N ASP A 54 -32.26 4.20 20.30
CA ASP A 54 -31.46 3.37 19.43
C ASP A 54 -30.33 4.20 18.77
N SER A 55 -29.24 4.33 19.46
CA SER A 55 -27.97 4.62 18.82
C SER A 55 -27.40 3.27 18.38
N THR A 56 -27.87 2.77 17.25
CA THR A 56 -27.18 1.72 16.50
C THR A 56 -25.87 2.30 15.98
N THR A 57 -24.87 2.32 16.82
CA THR A 57 -23.49 2.39 16.37
C THR A 57 -23.27 1.11 15.55
N PRO A 58 -23.00 1.19 14.24
CA PRO A 58 -22.72 -0.01 13.48
C PRO A 58 -21.48 -0.66 14.10
N SER A 59 -21.67 -1.90 14.56
CA SER A 59 -20.55 -2.74 15.00
C SER A 59 -19.57 -2.85 13.85
N PRO A 60 -18.28 -2.56 14.03
CA PRO A 60 -17.32 -2.71 12.93
C PRO A 60 -17.30 -4.17 12.51
N ASP A 61 -17.59 -4.39 11.24
CA ASP A 61 -17.49 -5.68 10.58
C ASP A 61 -16.08 -6.23 10.77
N PRO A 62 -15.86 -7.43 11.33
CA PRO A 62 -14.53 -7.98 11.60
C PRO A 62 -13.70 -8.28 10.35
N GLY A 63 -14.17 -7.90 9.16
CA GLY A 63 -13.44 -7.93 7.89
C GLY A 63 -13.13 -6.55 7.31
N SER A 64 -13.54 -5.44 7.95
CA SER A 64 -13.29 -4.09 7.46
C SER A 64 -11.89 -3.65 7.86
N GLY A 65 -10.96 -3.70 6.92
CA GLY A 65 -9.65 -3.05 7.02
C GLY A 65 -9.80 -1.59 7.44
N GLN A 66 -8.75 -1.04 8.02
CA GLN A 66 -8.65 0.34 8.50
C GLN A 66 -9.37 1.31 7.55
N ALA A 67 -10.21 2.18 8.09
CA ALA A 67 -10.94 3.18 7.31
C ALA A 67 -9.96 4.03 6.50
N ALA A 68 -10.30 4.27 5.23
CA ALA A 68 -9.43 5.06 4.35
C ALA A 68 -9.36 6.51 4.83
N LEU A 69 -8.14 7.00 5.02
CA LEU A 69 -7.82 8.39 5.34
C LEU A 69 -8.19 9.31 4.16
N PRO A 70 -8.47 10.58 4.37
CA PRO A 70 -8.56 11.55 3.27
C PRO A 70 -7.19 11.78 2.61
N LEU A 71 -7.20 12.23 1.35
CA LEU A 71 -6.01 12.76 0.68
C LEU A 71 -5.43 13.92 1.50
N GLY A 72 -4.12 13.92 1.73
CA GLY A 72 -3.42 14.89 2.55
C GLY A 72 -3.14 14.45 3.98
N GLU A 73 -3.76 13.40 4.46
CA GLU A 73 -3.52 12.86 5.80
C GLU A 73 -2.34 11.88 5.82
N PRO A 74 -1.40 12.02 6.76
CA PRO A 74 -0.25 11.14 6.89
C PRO A 74 -0.64 9.77 7.49
N SER A 75 0.10 8.73 7.11
CA SER A 75 0.05 7.43 7.75
C SER A 75 1.46 6.90 7.98
N ARG A 76 1.63 6.18 9.09
CA ARG A 76 2.91 5.56 9.44
C ARG A 76 2.95 4.11 9.02
N THR A 77 4.10 3.70 8.53
CA THR A 77 4.30 2.37 7.97
C THR A 77 5.73 1.88 8.21
N VAL A 78 5.92 0.58 8.16
CA VAL A 78 7.24 -0.04 8.32
C VAL A 78 7.95 -0.06 6.97
N GLY A 79 9.21 0.37 6.95
CA GLY A 79 10.03 0.36 5.75
C GLY A 79 10.35 -1.05 5.26
N THR A 80 10.78 -1.14 4.00
CA THR A 80 11.17 -2.42 3.38
C THR A 80 12.20 -3.17 4.23
N LYS A 81 12.15 -4.50 4.18
CA LYS A 81 12.99 -5.38 5.01
C LYS A 81 12.83 -5.16 6.53
N LEU A 82 11.71 -4.58 6.95
CA LEU A 82 11.40 -4.23 8.35
C LEU A 82 12.37 -3.18 8.93
N VAL A 83 12.93 -2.32 8.08
CA VAL A 83 13.90 -1.29 8.50
C VAL A 83 13.27 0.09 8.49
N GLY A 84 13.26 0.71 9.67
CA GLY A 84 12.79 2.07 9.86
C GLY A 84 11.27 2.23 9.82
N ILE A 85 10.82 3.45 10.13
CA ILE A 85 9.42 3.87 10.03
C ILE A 85 9.35 5.02 9.04
N LEU A 86 8.46 4.89 8.07
CA LEU A 86 8.09 5.96 7.14
C LEU A 86 6.78 6.60 7.59
N GLU A 87 6.68 7.88 7.36
CA GLU A 87 5.41 8.60 7.34
C GLU A 87 5.13 9.00 5.89
N ILE A 88 4.09 8.42 5.32
CA ILE A 88 3.70 8.62 3.94
C ILE A 88 2.46 9.52 3.90
N THR A 89 2.50 10.56 3.09
CA THR A 89 1.41 11.51 2.90
C THR A 89 1.11 11.67 1.42
N PRO A 90 0.09 11.02 0.86
CA PRO A 90 -0.40 11.34 -0.48
C PRO A 90 -0.95 12.78 -0.49
N THR A 91 -0.36 13.65 -1.30
CA THR A 91 -0.63 15.10 -1.25
C THR A 91 -1.51 15.61 -2.37
N THR A 92 -1.41 15.00 -3.55
CA THR A 92 -2.06 15.51 -4.76
C THR A 92 -2.45 14.35 -5.66
N VAL A 93 -3.56 14.48 -6.36
CA VAL A 93 -3.94 13.63 -7.49
C VAL A 93 -4.21 14.48 -8.71
N VAL A 94 -3.73 14.01 -9.87
CA VAL A 94 -3.97 14.60 -11.19
C VAL A 94 -4.39 13.49 -12.14
N TYR A 95 -5.43 13.76 -12.93
CA TYR A 95 -5.88 12.88 -14.01
C TYR A 95 -5.50 13.47 -15.35
N THR A 96 -4.85 12.68 -16.19
CA THR A 96 -4.43 13.09 -17.55
C THR A 96 -4.45 11.93 -18.51
N LYS A 97 -4.69 12.21 -19.79
CA LYS A 97 -4.61 11.19 -20.86
C LYS A 97 -3.18 10.99 -21.34
N GLU A 98 -2.31 11.94 -21.06
CA GLU A 98 -0.92 11.94 -21.53
C GLU A 98 0.00 12.50 -20.46
N GLY A 99 1.21 11.95 -20.36
CA GLY A 99 2.26 12.42 -19.45
C GLY A 99 3.63 12.19 -20.07
N ASN A 100 4.46 13.22 -20.17
CA ASN A 100 5.80 13.18 -20.77
C ASN A 100 5.83 12.54 -22.17
N GLY A 101 4.89 12.89 -23.03
CA GLY A 101 4.75 12.30 -24.37
C GLY A 101 4.27 10.84 -24.39
N THR A 102 3.89 10.29 -23.25
CA THR A 102 3.32 8.93 -23.14
C THR A 102 1.81 9.02 -23.02
N THR A 103 1.08 8.40 -23.96
CA THR A 103 -0.37 8.30 -23.91
C THR A 103 -0.81 7.11 -23.07
N SER A 104 -1.85 7.30 -22.24
CA SER A 104 -2.48 6.23 -21.46
C SER A 104 -2.99 5.12 -22.39
N ARG A 105 -2.70 3.88 -22.02
CA ARG A 105 -3.16 2.69 -22.74
C ARG A 105 -4.63 2.39 -22.48
N PHE A 106 -5.12 2.69 -21.27
CA PHE A 106 -6.48 2.34 -20.85
C PHE A 106 -7.43 3.54 -20.83
N GLY A 107 -6.92 4.77 -20.99
CA GLY A 107 -7.75 5.96 -21.19
C GLY A 107 -7.39 7.15 -20.31
N THR A 108 -6.83 6.94 -19.12
CA THR A 108 -6.36 8.03 -18.28
C THR A 108 -5.29 7.56 -17.30
N PHE A 109 -4.31 8.39 -17.04
CA PHE A 109 -3.42 8.22 -15.91
C PHE A 109 -4.02 8.87 -14.67
N ALA A 110 -3.96 8.18 -13.52
CA ALA A 110 -4.04 8.80 -12.20
C ALA A 110 -2.62 8.93 -11.67
N VAL A 111 -2.17 10.16 -11.51
CA VAL A 111 -0.84 10.51 -10.99
C VAL A 111 -1.02 11.04 -9.58
N ILE A 112 -0.50 10.33 -8.59
CA ILE A 112 -0.58 10.73 -7.18
C ILE A 112 0.82 11.11 -6.73
N THR A 113 0.97 12.29 -6.11
CA THR A 113 2.22 12.66 -5.47
C THR A 113 2.17 12.33 -3.98
N THR A 114 3.29 11.84 -3.46
CA THR A 114 3.48 11.58 -2.04
C THR A 114 4.63 12.41 -1.48
N LYS A 115 4.56 12.67 -0.19
CA LYS A 115 5.68 13.12 0.63
C LYS A 115 5.96 12.05 1.65
N ASP A 116 7.13 11.44 1.56
CA ASP A 116 7.57 10.37 2.44
C ASP A 116 8.68 10.86 3.33
N ALA A 117 8.55 10.65 4.62
CA ALA A 117 9.53 11.06 5.62
C ALA A 117 10.02 9.86 6.43
N SER A 118 11.33 9.80 6.71
CA SER A 118 11.89 8.81 7.63
C SER A 118 11.84 9.33 9.05
N LEU A 119 11.14 8.60 9.95
CA LEU A 119 10.92 9.00 11.34
C LEU A 119 11.90 8.36 12.34
N THR A 120 12.72 7.44 11.89
CA THR A 120 13.65 6.70 12.78
C THR A 120 15.10 7.05 12.50
N ALA A 121 16.00 6.60 13.40
CA ALA A 121 17.44 6.77 13.23
C ALA A 121 18.03 5.94 12.07
N ASN A 122 17.27 5.00 11.52
CA ASN A 122 17.67 4.24 10.35
C ASN A 122 17.01 4.82 9.10
N ALA A 123 17.78 4.92 8.01
CA ALA A 123 17.23 5.24 6.71
C ALA A 123 16.19 4.19 6.31
N ALA A 124 15.03 4.64 5.84
CA ALA A 124 13.91 3.78 5.48
C ALA A 124 13.58 3.93 3.99
N ASP A 125 13.03 2.88 3.39
CA ASP A 125 12.57 2.87 2.01
C ASP A 125 11.21 2.21 1.94
N GLU A 126 10.45 2.52 0.91
CA GLU A 126 9.17 1.88 0.64
C GLU A 126 9.34 0.40 0.30
N GLU A 127 8.31 -0.38 0.60
CA GLU A 127 8.21 -1.75 0.08
C GLU A 127 7.94 -1.70 -1.42
N PRO A 128 8.75 -2.35 -2.25
CA PRO A 128 8.58 -2.29 -3.70
C PRO A 128 7.27 -2.92 -4.13
N ALA A 129 6.69 -2.36 -5.19
CA ALA A 129 5.49 -2.90 -5.80
C ALA A 129 5.73 -4.34 -6.28
N SER A 130 4.80 -5.22 -5.96
CA SER A 130 4.80 -6.57 -6.54
C SER A 130 4.04 -6.58 -7.85
N ALA A 131 4.47 -7.41 -8.79
CA ALA A 131 3.86 -7.51 -10.12
C ALA A 131 2.32 -7.70 -10.12
N ASN A 132 1.79 -8.24 -9.02
CA ASN A 132 0.35 -8.49 -8.86
C ASN A 132 -0.30 -7.55 -7.82
N GLY A 133 0.42 -6.54 -7.29
CA GLY A 133 -0.09 -5.60 -6.29
C GLY A 133 -0.50 -6.21 -4.94
N THR A 134 -0.23 -7.51 -4.72
CA THR A 134 -0.70 -8.23 -3.53
C THR A 134 0.35 -8.47 -2.46
N LYS A 135 1.62 -8.25 -2.79
CA LYS A 135 2.74 -8.60 -1.90
C LYS A 135 3.52 -7.42 -1.36
N GLY A 136 3.06 -6.21 -1.55
CA GLY A 136 3.71 -4.98 -1.09
C GLY A 136 3.62 -3.88 -2.14
N GLY A 137 3.95 -2.66 -1.73
CA GLY A 137 3.94 -1.48 -2.57
C GLY A 137 2.54 -0.92 -2.82
N TRP A 138 2.44 -0.14 -3.87
CA TRP A 138 1.27 0.66 -4.17
C TRP A 138 0.26 -0.04 -5.09
N ARG A 139 -1.02 0.20 -4.85
CA ARG A 139 -2.10 -0.16 -5.76
C ARG A 139 -3.27 0.81 -5.66
N TRP A 140 -3.97 0.95 -6.76
CA TRP A 140 -5.25 1.62 -6.85
C TRP A 140 -6.38 0.61 -6.70
N VAL A 141 -7.36 0.90 -5.87
CA VAL A 141 -8.60 0.13 -5.78
C VAL A 141 -9.75 1.01 -6.26
N ALA A 142 -10.29 0.68 -7.41
CA ALA A 142 -11.42 1.39 -8.00
C ALA A 142 -12.70 1.18 -7.19
N ALA A 143 -13.71 2.05 -7.37
CA ALA A 143 -14.98 1.95 -6.66
C ALA A 143 -15.75 0.62 -6.88
N ASN A 144 -15.49 -0.05 -8.01
CA ASN A 144 -16.05 -1.38 -8.30
C ASN A 144 -15.22 -2.53 -7.68
N GLY A 145 -14.21 -2.24 -6.85
CA GLY A 145 -13.36 -3.22 -6.19
C GLY A 145 -12.19 -3.75 -7.03
N GLN A 146 -12.06 -3.34 -8.28
CA GLN A 146 -10.92 -3.74 -9.10
C GLN A 146 -9.63 -3.14 -8.55
N SER A 147 -8.59 -3.98 -8.44
CA SER A 147 -7.27 -3.58 -7.99
C SER A 147 -6.33 -3.43 -9.21
N VAL A 148 -5.64 -2.30 -9.28
CA VAL A 148 -4.70 -1.96 -10.35
C VAL A 148 -3.33 -1.71 -9.70
N PRO A 149 -2.28 -2.46 -10.04
CA PRO A 149 -0.95 -2.22 -9.50
C PRO A 149 -0.34 -0.95 -10.07
N GLU A 150 0.54 -0.32 -9.33
CA GLU A 150 1.36 0.79 -9.79
C GLU A 150 2.16 0.41 -11.05
N GLY A 151 2.41 1.39 -11.92
CA GLY A 151 3.20 1.18 -13.13
C GLY A 151 2.55 0.29 -14.18
N ASN A 152 1.27 -0.09 -14.02
CA ASN A 152 0.53 -0.89 -15.00
C ASN A 152 0.40 -0.19 -16.37
N GLY A 153 0.10 -0.94 -17.40
CA GLY A 153 -0.18 -0.40 -18.73
C GLY A 153 0.99 0.42 -19.30
N ALA A 154 0.81 1.73 -19.48
CA ALA A 154 1.83 2.67 -19.89
C ALA A 154 2.35 3.54 -18.74
N ALA A 155 1.80 3.38 -17.52
CA ALA A 155 2.10 4.20 -16.34
C ALA A 155 3.59 4.18 -15.95
N TYR A 156 4.28 3.04 -16.10
CA TYR A 156 5.72 2.92 -15.78
C TYR A 156 6.65 3.82 -16.61
N LYS A 157 6.14 4.44 -17.69
CA LYS A 157 6.89 5.37 -18.53
C LYS A 157 6.71 6.83 -18.11
N VAL A 158 5.72 7.10 -17.27
CA VAL A 158 5.39 8.46 -16.85
C VAL A 158 6.24 8.82 -15.65
N LEU A 159 7.03 9.88 -15.78
CA LEU A 159 7.95 10.36 -14.76
C LEU A 159 7.63 11.83 -14.45
N VAL A 160 7.31 12.13 -13.20
CA VAL A 160 7.04 13.52 -12.80
C VAL A 160 8.32 14.14 -12.27
N THR A 161 8.95 15.01 -13.05
CA THR A 161 10.19 15.70 -12.66
C THR A 161 10.01 16.42 -11.33
N GLY A 162 10.91 16.16 -10.37
CA GLY A 162 10.84 16.70 -9.00
C GLY A 162 10.00 15.88 -8.03
N TYR A 163 9.30 14.83 -8.51
CA TYR A 163 8.53 13.87 -7.73
C TYR A 163 8.97 12.42 -8.04
N HIS A 164 10.23 12.22 -8.27
CA HIS A 164 10.81 10.92 -8.64
C HIS A 164 11.87 10.49 -7.62
N GLY A 165 11.67 10.82 -6.35
CA GLY A 165 12.52 10.34 -5.27
C GLY A 165 12.58 8.80 -5.29
N VAL A 166 13.77 8.23 -5.20
CA VAL A 166 13.99 6.79 -5.20
C VAL A 166 14.96 6.40 -4.09
N GLY A 167 14.82 5.16 -3.63
CA GLY A 167 15.71 4.59 -2.64
C GLY A 167 15.46 5.11 -1.24
N LYS A 168 16.42 4.88 -0.38
CA LYS A 168 16.30 5.16 1.06
C LYS A 168 16.18 6.65 1.35
N ILE A 169 15.32 6.95 2.29
CA ILE A 169 15.14 8.28 2.87
C ILE A 169 15.95 8.34 4.15
N GLU A 170 16.90 9.27 4.20
CA GLU A 170 17.78 9.44 5.36
C GLU A 170 16.99 9.89 6.61
N PRO A 171 17.46 9.55 7.81
CA PRO A 171 16.81 9.92 9.06
C PRO A 171 16.49 11.41 9.16
N GLY A 172 15.24 11.72 9.51
CA GLY A 172 14.77 13.10 9.68
C GLY A 172 14.62 13.90 8.38
N THR A 173 14.75 13.25 7.22
CA THR A 173 14.54 13.88 5.92
C THR A 173 13.25 13.40 5.26
N SER A 174 12.89 14.01 4.13
CA SER A 174 11.76 13.57 3.32
C SER A 174 12.08 13.64 1.83
N GLN A 175 11.36 12.83 1.06
CA GLN A 175 11.39 12.84 -0.40
C GLN A 175 10.00 13.07 -0.97
N LEU A 176 9.94 13.62 -2.18
CA LEU A 176 8.71 13.70 -2.97
C LEU A 176 8.75 12.59 -4.02
N ARG A 177 7.67 11.81 -4.06
CA ARG A 177 7.50 10.69 -4.99
C ARG A 177 6.21 10.82 -5.77
N SER A 178 6.04 10.02 -6.79
CA SER A 178 4.81 9.96 -7.56
C SER A 178 4.49 8.53 -7.96
N GLU A 179 3.25 8.15 -7.70
CA GLU A 179 2.69 6.85 -8.03
C GLU A 179 1.74 7.01 -9.21
N VAL A 180 1.94 6.24 -10.26
CA VAL A 180 1.18 6.39 -11.50
C VAL A 180 0.43 5.11 -11.82
N PHE A 181 -0.85 5.27 -12.14
CA PHE A 181 -1.76 4.19 -12.52
C PHE A 181 -2.39 4.49 -13.86
N ASP A 182 -2.38 3.52 -14.76
CA ASP A 182 -3.07 3.61 -16.06
C ASP A 182 -4.45 2.97 -15.91
N LEU A 183 -5.49 3.82 -15.90
CA LEU A 183 -6.85 3.45 -15.54
C LEU A 183 -7.79 3.55 -16.75
N THR A 184 -8.82 2.71 -16.77
CA THR A 184 -9.97 2.94 -17.63
C THR A 184 -10.76 4.16 -17.15
N PRO A 185 -11.52 4.84 -18.01
CA PRO A 185 -12.39 5.94 -17.59
C PRO A 185 -13.38 5.55 -16.51
N GLU A 186 -13.81 4.29 -16.47
CA GLU A 186 -14.71 3.75 -15.46
C GLU A 186 -14.00 3.62 -14.10
N GLN A 187 -12.77 3.12 -14.08
CA GLN A 187 -11.96 2.99 -12.85
C GLN A 187 -11.60 4.35 -12.22
N ALA A 188 -11.51 5.40 -13.03
CA ALA A 188 -11.18 6.76 -12.58
C ALA A 188 -12.41 7.59 -12.16
N ARG A 189 -13.59 7.31 -12.76
CA ARG A 189 -14.79 8.17 -12.69
C ARG A 189 -15.26 8.50 -11.29
N ALA A 190 -15.18 7.55 -10.37
CA ALA A 190 -15.65 7.70 -8.98
C ALA A 190 -14.51 8.01 -8.01
N GLY A 191 -13.31 8.30 -8.50
CA GLY A 191 -12.11 8.26 -7.67
C GLY A 191 -11.76 6.83 -7.29
N GLY A 192 -11.05 6.66 -6.19
CA GLY A 192 -10.65 5.33 -5.73
C GLY A 192 -10.05 5.35 -4.35
N THR A 193 -9.49 4.22 -3.98
CA THR A 193 -8.68 4.08 -2.77
C THR A 193 -7.24 3.79 -3.19
N LEU A 194 -6.32 4.67 -2.83
CA LEU A 194 -4.89 4.38 -2.89
C LEU A 194 -4.54 3.49 -1.71
N VAL A 195 -3.86 2.40 -1.97
CA VAL A 195 -3.45 1.45 -0.93
C VAL A 195 -1.96 1.23 -1.01
N TYR A 196 -1.29 1.37 0.11
CA TYR A 196 0.10 0.98 0.30
C TYR A 196 0.17 -0.21 1.24
N THR A 197 0.85 -1.27 0.82
CA THR A 197 1.09 -2.46 1.63
C THR A 197 2.56 -2.50 2.02
N ASP A 198 2.84 -2.48 3.31
CA ASP A 198 4.19 -2.42 3.85
C ASP A 198 4.86 -3.81 3.99
N ALA A 199 6.09 -3.81 4.51
CA ALA A 199 6.87 -5.03 4.74
C ALA A 199 6.23 -5.99 5.76
N THR A 200 5.34 -5.52 6.62
CA THR A 200 4.57 -6.35 7.57
C THR A 200 3.28 -6.89 6.99
N ARG A 201 2.92 -6.52 5.76
CA ARG A 201 1.64 -6.76 5.11
C ARG A 201 0.48 -5.93 5.67
N SER A 202 0.79 -4.92 6.44
CA SER A 202 -0.20 -3.93 6.86
C SER A 202 -0.55 -2.99 5.71
N GLU A 203 -1.82 -2.63 5.62
CA GLU A 203 -2.31 -1.76 4.56
C GLU A 203 -2.63 -0.38 5.11
N ASN A 204 -2.07 0.64 4.48
CA ASN A 204 -2.45 2.03 4.66
C ASN A 204 -3.33 2.43 3.48
N ARG A 205 -4.42 3.15 3.74
CA ARG A 205 -5.45 3.41 2.74
C ARG A 205 -5.83 4.88 2.73
N TRP A 206 -5.95 5.48 1.52
CA TRP A 206 -6.40 6.86 1.35
C TRP A 206 -7.49 6.94 0.30
N ARG A 207 -8.51 7.73 0.60
CA ARG A 207 -9.59 8.03 -0.34
C ARG A 207 -9.11 9.11 -1.31
N ILE A 208 -9.12 8.78 -2.59
CA ILE A 208 -8.66 9.67 -3.67
C ILE A 208 -9.89 10.23 -4.41
N PRO A 209 -10.02 11.57 -4.51
CA PRO A 209 -11.11 12.20 -5.23
C PRO A 209 -11.14 11.84 -6.72
N ALA A 210 -12.31 11.94 -7.36
CA ALA A 210 -12.50 11.69 -8.79
C ALA A 210 -12.03 12.84 -9.70
N VAL A 211 -11.54 13.92 -9.10
CA VAL A 211 -11.07 15.12 -9.79
C VAL A 211 -9.70 15.50 -9.27
N ASP A 212 -8.98 16.29 -10.07
CA ASP A 212 -7.70 16.83 -9.66
C ASP A 212 -7.82 17.55 -8.33
N SER A 213 -6.96 17.20 -7.39
CA SER A 213 -7.02 17.71 -6.03
C SER A 213 -5.63 17.78 -5.41
N GLY A 214 -5.48 18.66 -4.46
CA GLY A 214 -4.22 18.86 -3.74
C GLY A 214 -3.44 20.09 -4.19
N PRO A 215 -2.48 20.53 -3.34
CA PRO A 215 -1.82 21.83 -3.53
C PRO A 215 -0.88 21.87 -4.74
N GLN A 216 -0.35 20.72 -5.20
CA GLN A 216 0.59 20.66 -6.31
C GLN A 216 -0.08 20.34 -7.67
N ALA A 217 -1.41 20.28 -7.78
CA ALA A 217 -2.10 19.82 -8.98
C ALA A 217 -1.70 20.61 -10.26
N ALA A 218 -1.60 21.93 -10.17
CA ALA A 218 -1.19 22.76 -11.29
C ALA A 218 0.29 22.53 -11.68
N ASP A 219 1.18 22.39 -10.71
CA ASP A 219 2.60 22.13 -10.95
C ASP A 219 2.83 20.74 -11.58
N VAL A 220 2.18 19.71 -11.04
CA VAL A 220 2.24 18.34 -11.58
C VAL A 220 1.74 18.31 -13.02
N LYS A 221 0.61 18.95 -13.34
CA LYS A 221 0.12 19.05 -14.72
C LYS A 221 1.12 19.71 -15.66
N LYS A 222 1.74 20.79 -15.24
CA LYS A 222 2.76 21.48 -16.04
C LYS A 222 3.94 20.57 -16.33
N ARG A 223 4.40 19.78 -15.35
CA ARG A 223 5.52 18.86 -15.50
C ARG A 223 5.20 17.64 -16.36
N LEU A 224 3.94 17.20 -16.37
CA LEU A 224 3.47 16.11 -17.23
C LEU A 224 3.34 16.54 -18.70
N ALA A 225 3.18 17.82 -18.97
CA ALA A 225 3.07 18.38 -20.32
C ALA A 225 4.41 18.75 -20.97
N SER A 226 5.54 18.59 -20.24
CA SER A 226 6.90 18.99 -20.68
C SER A 226 7.65 17.90 -21.44
#